data_aabe8ade703d0e429b474a963b075cff
#
_entry.id   aabe8ade703d0e429b474a963b075cff
#
_cell.length_a   1.000
_cell.length_b   1.000
_cell.length_c   1.000
_cell.angle_alpha   90.00
_cell.angle_beta   90.00
_cell.angle_gamma   90.00
#
_symmetry.space_group_name_H-M   'P 1'
#
loop_
_entity.id
_entity.type
_entity.pdbx_description
1 polymer ?
#
loop_
_entity_poly.entity_id
_entity_poly.type
_entity_poly.pdbx_seq_one_letter_code
_entity_poly.pdbx_strand_id
1 'polypeptide(L)'
;METTVERAVTRVISSMHENLGQELTIDDMAETAMYSKFHFTRIFKGMTGTTPGRFLSALRLQEAKRLLVTTELNITDISNLVGYQSVGTFSSRFKSSVGMAPTTYRQLGGFAEVIHTDHRRPTDRNRPISLRGTVHAPDDGSAGFVFIGLFPDCIPQGQPVRCTVLDRPGDYVLEDVPEGTWYVLTQSVPYGMEEADGIGEDTAPSIGSYGPVTISADTLLKPAPIQLRAMRALDPPVLLALLDMRMTALAAVAV
;
A
#
# COMPACT_ATOMS: atom_id res chain seq x y z
N MET A 1 -11.29 22.94 4.55
CA MET A 1 -10.44 23.99 3.92
C MET A 1 -9.01 23.46 3.87
N GLU A 2 -8.47 23.27 2.67
CA GLU A 2 -7.12 22.79 2.47
C GLU A 2 -6.10 23.82 2.97
N THR A 3 -5.13 23.39 3.77
CA THR A 3 -4.11 24.29 4.32
C THR A 3 -3.08 24.68 3.26
N THR A 4 -2.36 25.80 3.46
CA THR A 4 -1.25 26.20 2.57
C THR A 4 -0.18 25.12 2.46
N VAL A 5 0.07 24.40 3.54
CA VAL A 5 1.03 23.28 3.60
C VAL A 5 0.53 22.10 2.78
N GLU A 6 -0.74 21.74 2.92
CA GLU A 6 -1.37 20.67 2.17
C GLU A 6 -1.29 20.92 0.66
N ARG A 7 -1.65 22.12 0.22
CA ARG A 7 -1.51 22.53 -1.20
C ARG A 7 -0.08 22.44 -1.72
N ALA A 8 0.91 22.79 -0.90
CA ALA A 8 2.32 22.66 -1.30
C ALA A 8 2.72 21.20 -1.50
N VAL A 9 2.31 20.30 -0.61
CA VAL A 9 2.60 18.86 -0.72
C VAL A 9 1.84 18.25 -1.90
N THR A 10 0.57 18.58 -2.08
CA THR A 10 -0.24 18.11 -3.22
C THR A 10 0.38 18.52 -4.56
N ARG A 11 0.86 19.77 -4.68
CA ARG A 11 1.56 20.27 -5.88
C ARG A 11 2.81 19.43 -6.20
N VAL A 12 3.60 19.08 -5.17
CA VAL A 12 4.78 18.22 -5.38
C VAL A 12 4.37 16.83 -5.83
N ILE A 13 3.32 16.25 -5.24
CA ILE A 13 2.82 14.94 -5.65
C ILE A 13 2.32 14.98 -7.11
N SER A 14 1.61 16.03 -7.52
CA SER A 14 1.22 16.23 -8.93
C SER A 14 2.44 16.30 -9.85
N SER A 15 3.46 17.08 -9.46
CA SER A 15 4.73 17.15 -10.20
C SER A 15 5.45 15.80 -10.28
N MET A 16 5.39 14.99 -9.22
CA MET A 16 5.93 13.63 -9.24
C MET A 16 5.20 12.76 -10.29
N HIS A 17 3.86 12.82 -10.34
CA HIS A 17 3.05 12.07 -11.32
C HIS A 17 3.38 12.48 -12.77
N GLU A 18 3.54 13.77 -13.02
CA GLU A 18 3.84 14.30 -14.36
C GLU A 18 5.26 13.93 -14.83
N ASN A 19 6.18 13.68 -13.89
CA ASN A 19 7.61 13.53 -14.17
C ASN A 19 8.20 12.19 -13.69
N LEU A 20 7.43 11.10 -13.65
CA LEU A 20 7.87 9.81 -13.13
C LEU A 20 9.14 9.27 -13.82
N GLY A 21 9.27 9.48 -15.13
CA GLY A 21 10.41 9.05 -15.94
C GLY A 21 11.67 9.91 -15.78
N GLN A 22 11.56 11.07 -15.15
CA GLN A 22 12.66 12.02 -15.01
C GLN A 22 13.42 11.84 -13.70
N GLU A 23 14.64 12.34 -13.65
CA GLU A 23 15.38 12.43 -12.39
C GLU A 23 14.83 13.59 -11.56
N LEU A 24 14.06 13.24 -10.52
CA LEU A 24 13.51 14.18 -9.55
C LEU A 24 14.31 14.09 -8.26
N THR A 25 15.06 15.15 -7.96
CA THR A 25 15.82 15.25 -6.72
C THR A 25 14.97 15.81 -5.58
N ILE A 26 15.44 15.63 -4.36
CA ILE A 26 14.77 16.23 -3.19
C ILE A 26 14.83 17.77 -3.24
N ASP A 27 15.83 18.34 -3.90
CA ASP A 27 15.98 19.78 -4.05
C ASP A 27 14.94 20.33 -5.01
N ASP A 28 14.69 19.67 -6.16
CA ASP A 28 13.61 20.01 -7.11
C ASP A 28 12.22 19.97 -6.45
N MET A 29 11.97 18.94 -5.64
CA MET A 29 10.72 18.80 -4.90
C MET A 29 10.54 19.92 -3.85
N ALA A 30 11.61 20.28 -3.15
CA ALA A 30 11.58 21.34 -2.15
C ALA A 30 11.39 22.72 -2.81
N GLU A 31 11.99 22.97 -3.96
CA GLU A 31 11.77 24.16 -4.78
C GLU A 31 10.32 24.25 -5.25
N THR A 32 9.76 23.17 -5.79
CA THR A 32 8.35 23.08 -6.17
C THR A 32 7.41 23.39 -5.01
N ALA A 33 7.77 22.95 -3.79
CA ALA A 33 7.02 23.24 -2.58
C ALA A 33 7.23 24.67 -2.05
N MET A 34 8.25 25.38 -2.52
CA MET A 34 8.71 26.68 -2.01
C MET A 34 9.18 26.61 -0.56
N TYR A 35 9.86 25.54 -0.18
CA TYR A 35 10.44 25.32 1.15
C TYR A 35 11.91 24.94 1.07
N SER A 36 12.63 25.09 2.18
CA SER A 36 13.96 24.49 2.30
C SER A 36 13.84 22.95 2.35
N LYS A 37 14.84 22.24 1.84
CA LYS A 37 14.91 20.76 1.79
C LYS A 37 14.54 20.08 3.12
N PHE A 38 15.10 20.57 4.26
CA PHE A 38 14.83 19.98 5.57
C PHE A 38 13.38 20.21 6.02
N HIS A 39 12.87 21.43 5.81
CA HIS A 39 11.51 21.78 6.17
C HIS A 39 10.50 21.00 5.31
N PHE A 40 10.73 20.95 4.00
CA PHE A 40 9.92 20.16 3.07
C PHE A 40 9.87 18.68 3.46
N THR A 41 11.03 18.05 3.67
CA THR A 41 11.07 16.61 4.03
C THR A 41 10.26 16.32 5.30
N ARG A 42 10.34 17.19 6.31
CA ARG A 42 9.59 17.04 7.55
C ARG A 42 8.08 17.20 7.34
N ILE A 43 7.67 18.23 6.60
CA ILE A 43 6.26 18.49 6.27
C ILE A 43 5.69 17.33 5.46
N PHE A 44 6.38 16.96 4.38
CA PHE A 44 5.94 15.88 3.49
C PHE A 44 5.75 14.58 4.27
N LYS A 45 6.73 14.20 5.10
CA LYS A 45 6.60 13.02 5.96
C LYS A 45 5.46 13.13 6.98
N GLY A 46 5.23 14.31 7.53
CA GLY A 46 4.11 14.56 8.45
C GLY A 46 2.75 14.40 7.80
N MET A 47 2.64 14.76 6.50
CA MET A 47 1.38 14.72 5.75
C MET A 47 1.10 13.34 5.13
N THR A 48 2.14 12.69 4.61
CA THR A 48 2.01 11.43 3.84
C THR A 48 2.43 10.19 4.62
N GLY A 49 3.00 10.36 5.81
CA GLY A 49 3.56 9.27 6.63
C GLY A 49 4.93 8.77 6.14
N THR A 50 5.40 9.16 4.95
CA THR A 50 6.63 8.63 4.35
C THR A 50 7.53 9.74 3.77
N THR A 51 8.77 9.40 3.42
CA THR A 51 9.70 10.37 2.82
C THR A 51 9.38 10.61 1.34
N PRO A 52 9.70 11.82 0.78
CA PRO A 52 9.43 12.12 -0.63
C PRO A 52 10.01 11.10 -1.61
N GLY A 53 11.25 10.66 -1.41
CA GLY A 53 11.88 9.67 -2.29
C GLY A 53 11.22 8.29 -2.23
N ARG A 54 10.71 7.87 -1.07
CA ARG A 54 9.94 6.62 -0.96
C ARG A 54 8.57 6.74 -1.61
N PHE A 55 7.92 7.89 -1.46
CA PHE A 55 6.65 8.17 -2.10
C PHE A 55 6.80 8.15 -3.63
N LEU A 56 7.80 8.84 -4.20
CA LEU A 56 8.12 8.80 -5.63
C LEU A 56 8.40 7.38 -6.12
N SER A 57 9.18 6.60 -5.35
CA SER A 57 9.43 5.19 -5.70
C SER A 57 8.13 4.37 -5.74
N ALA A 58 7.20 4.63 -4.82
CA ALA A 58 5.91 3.95 -4.80
C ALA A 58 5.05 4.34 -6.02
N LEU A 59 5.00 5.63 -6.39
CA LEU A 59 4.30 6.10 -7.59
C LEU A 59 4.86 5.46 -8.88
N ARG A 60 6.19 5.39 -9.00
CA ARG A 60 6.87 4.73 -10.13
C ARG A 60 6.48 3.25 -10.26
N LEU A 61 6.41 2.55 -9.14
CA LEU A 61 6.02 1.14 -9.14
C LEU A 61 4.52 0.96 -9.41
N GLN A 62 3.67 1.87 -8.96
CA GLN A 62 2.24 1.87 -9.29
C GLN A 62 2.03 2.06 -10.81
N GLU A 63 2.71 3.02 -11.41
CA GLU A 63 2.65 3.22 -12.87
C GLU A 63 3.22 2.01 -13.62
N ALA A 64 4.30 1.40 -13.12
CA ALA A 64 4.83 0.18 -13.70
C ALA A 64 3.81 -0.97 -13.65
N LYS A 65 3.06 -1.13 -12.54
CA LYS A 65 1.96 -2.11 -12.44
C LYS A 65 0.94 -1.89 -13.56
N ARG A 66 0.51 -0.64 -13.75
CA ARG A 66 -0.44 -0.26 -14.80
C ARG A 66 0.10 -0.60 -16.19
N LEU A 67 1.32 -0.16 -16.53
CA LEU A 67 1.94 -0.42 -17.84
C LEU A 67 2.15 -1.91 -18.12
N LEU A 68 2.46 -2.70 -17.10
CA LEU A 68 2.64 -4.15 -17.23
C LEU A 68 1.39 -4.87 -17.71
N VAL A 69 0.20 -4.44 -17.29
CA VAL A 69 -1.08 -5.10 -17.63
C VAL A 69 -1.80 -4.44 -18.79
N THR A 70 -1.56 -3.14 -19.04
CA THR A 70 -2.28 -2.40 -20.09
C THR A 70 -1.49 -2.24 -21.40
N THR A 71 -0.22 -2.66 -21.45
CA THR A 71 0.63 -2.47 -22.63
C THR A 71 1.48 -3.71 -22.93
N GLU A 72 1.91 -3.83 -24.20
CA GLU A 72 2.86 -4.84 -24.67
C GLU A 72 4.34 -4.38 -24.56
N LEU A 73 4.63 -3.26 -23.90
CA LEU A 73 5.99 -2.75 -23.71
C LEU A 73 6.83 -3.78 -22.97
N ASN A 74 8.07 -3.97 -23.38
CA ASN A 74 8.96 -4.88 -22.66
C ASN A 74 9.36 -4.31 -21.29
N ILE A 75 9.90 -5.16 -20.43
CA ILE A 75 10.25 -4.79 -19.04
C ILE A 75 11.31 -3.68 -19.00
N THR A 76 12.23 -3.67 -19.97
CA THR A 76 13.27 -2.64 -20.06
C THR A 76 12.67 -1.27 -20.37
N ASP A 77 11.76 -1.21 -21.34
CA ASP A 77 11.09 0.04 -21.72
C ASP A 77 10.24 0.57 -20.57
N ILE A 78 9.48 -0.29 -19.89
CA ILE A 78 8.71 0.11 -18.70
C ILE A 78 9.65 0.63 -17.60
N SER A 79 10.75 -0.07 -17.33
CA SER A 79 11.75 0.35 -16.34
C SER A 79 12.24 1.78 -16.62
N ASN A 80 12.57 2.07 -17.87
CA ASN A 80 13.03 3.40 -18.30
C ASN A 80 11.93 4.46 -18.21
N LEU A 81 10.73 4.14 -18.67
CA LEU A 81 9.57 5.05 -18.65
C LEU A 81 9.21 5.48 -17.22
N VAL A 82 9.34 4.60 -16.25
CA VAL A 82 9.07 4.93 -14.85
C VAL A 82 10.31 5.43 -14.08
N GLY A 83 11.39 5.78 -14.79
CA GLY A 83 12.54 6.50 -14.23
C GLY A 83 13.56 5.63 -13.49
N TYR A 84 13.66 4.34 -13.80
CA TYR A 84 14.76 3.49 -13.34
C TYR A 84 15.84 3.40 -14.39
N GLN A 85 17.10 3.66 -14.02
CA GLN A 85 18.26 3.58 -14.90
C GLN A 85 18.77 2.15 -15.12
N SER A 86 18.25 1.17 -14.38
CA SER A 86 18.65 -0.23 -14.44
C SER A 86 17.47 -1.15 -14.25
N VAL A 87 17.26 -2.05 -15.21
CA VAL A 87 16.22 -3.11 -15.17
C VAL A 87 16.41 -4.03 -13.96
N GLY A 88 17.65 -4.30 -13.57
CA GLY A 88 17.95 -5.13 -12.39
C GLY A 88 17.47 -4.47 -11.10
N THR A 89 17.72 -3.17 -10.92
CA THR A 89 17.24 -2.38 -9.78
C THR A 89 15.72 -2.31 -9.79
N PHE A 90 15.13 -2.02 -10.94
CA PHE A 90 13.67 -2.01 -11.12
C PHE A 90 13.04 -3.36 -10.70
N SER A 91 13.49 -4.46 -11.30
CA SER A 91 12.93 -5.79 -11.05
C SER A 91 13.05 -6.21 -9.59
N SER A 92 14.17 -5.91 -8.95
CA SER A 92 14.39 -6.18 -7.53
C SER A 92 13.44 -5.35 -6.63
N ARG A 93 13.29 -4.05 -6.92
CA ARG A 93 12.38 -3.15 -6.20
C ARG A 93 10.93 -3.55 -6.42
N PHE A 94 10.55 -3.81 -7.66
CA PHE A 94 9.20 -4.25 -7.98
C PHE A 94 8.85 -5.53 -7.22
N LYS A 95 9.72 -6.56 -7.30
CA LYS A 95 9.50 -7.83 -6.58
C LYS A 95 9.38 -7.62 -5.06
N SER A 96 10.24 -6.79 -4.48
CA SER A 96 10.20 -6.56 -3.02
C SER A 96 8.97 -5.76 -2.58
N SER A 97 8.41 -4.89 -3.43
CA SER A 97 7.29 -4.02 -3.09
C SER A 97 5.93 -4.59 -3.49
N VAL A 98 5.86 -5.28 -4.63
CA VAL A 98 4.61 -5.86 -5.16
C VAL A 98 4.42 -7.32 -4.70
N GLY A 99 5.51 -8.00 -4.34
CA GLY A 99 5.48 -9.39 -3.86
C GLY A 99 5.88 -10.40 -4.93
N MET A 100 5.93 -10.02 -6.22
CA MET A 100 6.30 -10.89 -7.33
C MET A 100 7.11 -10.17 -8.41
N ALA A 101 7.76 -10.92 -9.30
CA ALA A 101 8.54 -10.34 -10.39
C ALA A 101 7.65 -9.64 -11.43
N PRO A 102 8.13 -8.58 -12.13
CA PRO A 102 7.35 -7.88 -13.16
C PRO A 102 6.81 -8.80 -14.26
N THR A 103 7.60 -9.78 -14.71
CA THR A 103 7.18 -10.77 -15.72
C THR A 103 6.04 -11.64 -15.22
N THR A 104 6.12 -12.12 -13.99
CA THR A 104 5.07 -12.91 -13.35
C THR A 104 3.80 -12.08 -13.16
N TYR A 105 3.95 -10.81 -12.72
CA TYR A 105 2.84 -9.89 -12.57
C TYR A 105 2.06 -9.70 -13.88
N ARG A 106 2.79 -9.49 -15.00
CA ARG A 106 2.19 -9.40 -16.33
C ARG A 106 1.49 -10.69 -16.73
N GLN A 107 2.14 -11.86 -16.60
CA GLN A 107 1.58 -13.16 -16.96
C GLN A 107 0.26 -13.47 -16.25
N LEU A 108 0.16 -13.03 -15.01
CA LEU A 108 -1.02 -13.18 -14.16
C LEU A 108 -2.03 -12.03 -14.33
N GLY A 109 -1.83 -11.11 -15.29
CA GLY A 109 -2.73 -9.97 -15.50
C GLY A 109 -2.84 -9.03 -14.30
N GLY A 110 -1.78 -8.94 -13.48
CA GLY A 110 -1.79 -8.11 -12.28
C GLY A 110 -2.29 -8.81 -11.01
N PHE A 111 -2.66 -10.08 -11.11
CA PHE A 111 -3.23 -10.84 -10.01
C PHE A 111 -2.17 -11.65 -9.27
N ALA A 112 -2.33 -11.79 -7.96
CA ALA A 112 -1.55 -12.73 -7.15
C ALA A 112 -2.42 -13.93 -6.79
N GLU A 113 -1.98 -15.15 -7.02
CA GLU A 113 -2.77 -16.36 -6.67
C GLU A 113 -2.84 -16.60 -5.16
N VAL A 114 -1.85 -16.15 -4.41
CA VAL A 114 -1.77 -16.28 -2.96
C VAL A 114 -1.01 -15.09 -2.36
N ILE A 115 -1.53 -14.52 -1.28
CA ILE A 115 -0.80 -13.54 -0.48
C ILE A 115 0.05 -14.29 0.54
N HIS A 116 1.35 -14.34 0.27
CA HIS A 116 2.29 -14.94 1.21
C HIS A 116 2.56 -13.99 2.37
N THR A 117 2.50 -14.52 3.60
CA THR A 117 2.96 -13.81 4.78
C THR A 117 4.48 -13.96 4.95
N ASP A 118 5.13 -12.96 5.58
CA ASP A 118 6.56 -13.03 5.87
C ASP A 118 6.82 -13.92 7.09
N HIS A 119 6.98 -15.21 6.85
CA HIS A 119 7.29 -16.21 7.89
C HIS A 119 8.73 -16.11 8.46
N ARG A 120 9.57 -15.21 7.93
CA ARG A 120 10.93 -15.01 8.47
C ARG A 120 10.93 -14.28 9.81
N ARG A 121 9.79 -13.68 10.18
CA ARG A 121 9.63 -13.02 11.46
C ARG A 121 9.25 -14.07 12.50
N PRO A 122 10.16 -14.42 13.43
CA PRO A 122 9.87 -15.40 14.45
C PRO A 122 8.78 -14.90 15.39
N THR A 123 7.94 -15.81 15.81
CA THR A 123 6.93 -15.59 16.85
C THR A 123 7.32 -16.38 18.07
N ASP A 124 7.01 -15.87 19.24
CA ASP A 124 7.10 -16.66 20.46
C ASP A 124 5.94 -17.66 20.50
N ARG A 125 6.21 -18.89 20.05
CA ARG A 125 5.21 -19.98 20.02
C ARG A 125 4.69 -20.36 21.40
N ASN A 126 5.38 -19.99 22.47
CA ASN A 126 4.93 -20.26 23.83
C ASN A 126 3.87 -19.27 24.32
N ARG A 127 3.75 -18.10 23.64
CA ARG A 127 2.75 -17.07 23.93
C ARG A 127 2.29 -16.41 22.63
N PRO A 128 1.38 -17.04 21.88
CA PRO A 128 0.85 -16.42 20.67
C PRO A 128 0.09 -15.14 21.03
N ILE A 129 0.52 -14.04 20.46
CA ILE A 129 -0.11 -12.73 20.66
C ILE A 129 -1.08 -12.49 19.49
N SER A 130 -2.32 -12.15 19.81
CA SER A 130 -3.31 -11.80 18.79
C SER A 130 -3.65 -10.31 18.87
N LEU A 131 -3.59 -9.61 17.74
CA LEU A 131 -4.07 -8.24 17.61
C LEU A 131 -5.50 -8.28 17.07
N ARG A 132 -6.42 -7.61 17.78
CA ARG A 132 -7.84 -7.60 17.46
C ARG A 132 -8.30 -6.17 17.21
N GLY A 133 -9.33 -6.00 16.39
CA GLY A 133 -9.94 -4.71 16.14
C GLY A 133 -11.21 -4.82 15.32
N THR A 134 -11.78 -3.68 14.99
CA THR A 134 -12.97 -3.56 14.14
C THR A 134 -12.65 -2.63 12.99
N VAL A 135 -12.97 -3.03 11.77
CA VAL A 135 -12.95 -2.17 10.59
C VAL A 135 -14.34 -1.57 10.42
N HIS A 136 -14.43 -0.26 10.42
CA HIS A 136 -15.65 0.50 10.18
C HIS A 136 -15.75 0.85 8.70
N ALA A 137 -16.96 0.73 8.15
CA ALA A 137 -17.25 1.08 6.77
C ALA A 137 -16.98 2.57 6.49
N PRO A 138 -16.71 2.96 5.22
CA PRO A 138 -16.66 4.36 4.83
C PRO A 138 -18.03 5.03 5.06
N ASP A 139 -18.02 6.37 5.20
CA ASP A 139 -19.24 7.14 5.47
C ASP A 139 -20.28 7.06 4.34
N ASP A 140 -19.83 6.78 3.10
CA ASP A 140 -20.69 6.59 1.92
C ASP A 140 -21.30 5.18 1.81
N GLY A 141 -20.94 4.28 2.74
CA GLY A 141 -21.41 2.90 2.76
C GLY A 141 -20.82 2.01 1.66
N SER A 142 -19.90 2.53 0.84
CA SER A 142 -19.20 1.76 -0.20
C SER A 142 -18.20 0.82 0.44
N ALA A 143 -18.58 -0.42 0.64
CA ALA A 143 -17.70 -1.42 1.21
C ALA A 143 -17.84 -2.74 0.48
N GLY A 144 -16.75 -3.46 0.38
CA GLY A 144 -16.66 -4.80 -0.17
C GLY A 144 -15.72 -5.64 0.66
N PHE A 145 -15.01 -6.54 0.01
CA PHE A 145 -13.96 -7.31 0.67
C PHE A 145 -12.91 -6.40 1.29
N VAL A 146 -12.51 -6.72 2.52
CA VAL A 146 -11.52 -5.95 3.27
C VAL A 146 -10.27 -6.78 3.48
N PHE A 147 -9.17 -6.35 2.88
CA PHE A 147 -7.84 -6.86 3.22
C PHE A 147 -7.29 -6.14 4.45
N ILE A 148 -6.71 -6.89 5.36
CA ILE A 148 -6.08 -6.37 6.56
C ILE A 148 -4.71 -7.03 6.68
N GLY A 149 -3.66 -6.23 6.64
CA GLY A 149 -2.27 -6.71 6.73
C GLY A 149 -1.47 -5.98 7.79
N LEU A 150 -0.55 -6.71 8.41
CA LEU A 150 0.41 -6.19 9.37
C LEU A 150 1.74 -5.93 8.66
N PHE A 151 2.20 -4.67 8.68
CA PHE A 151 3.39 -4.23 7.97
C PHE A 151 4.38 -3.52 8.91
N PRO A 152 5.69 -3.56 8.60
CA PRO A 152 6.70 -2.82 9.35
C PRO A 152 6.69 -1.32 9.05
N ASP A 153 5.89 -0.87 8.10
CA ASP A 153 5.86 0.50 7.61
C ASP A 153 4.43 0.93 7.24
N CYS A 154 4.23 2.22 7.09
CA CYS A 154 2.94 2.83 6.71
C CYS A 154 2.60 2.73 5.21
N ILE A 155 3.48 2.19 4.37
CA ILE A 155 3.20 1.89 2.97
C ILE A 155 2.82 0.41 2.85
N PRO A 156 1.67 0.07 2.24
CA PRO A 156 1.28 -1.33 1.99
C PRO A 156 2.07 -1.91 0.82
N GLN A 157 3.29 -2.36 1.12
CA GLN A 157 4.22 -2.95 0.15
C GLN A 157 4.91 -4.17 0.73
N GLY A 158 5.31 -5.07 -0.16
CA GLY A 158 5.96 -6.32 0.21
C GLY A 158 4.98 -7.32 0.83
N GLN A 159 5.53 -8.34 1.47
CA GLN A 159 4.71 -9.36 2.13
C GLN A 159 4.25 -8.87 3.51
N PRO A 160 2.97 -8.94 3.83
CA PRO A 160 2.50 -8.67 5.19
C PRO A 160 3.08 -9.72 6.16
N VAL A 161 3.37 -9.32 7.37
CA VAL A 161 3.85 -10.24 8.42
C VAL A 161 2.74 -11.20 8.82
N ARG A 162 1.53 -10.67 8.93
CA ARG A 162 0.27 -11.42 9.10
C ARG A 162 -0.80 -10.71 8.29
N CYS A 163 -1.78 -11.46 7.81
CA CYS A 163 -2.93 -10.88 7.14
C CYS A 163 -4.19 -11.71 7.39
N THR A 164 -5.32 -11.05 7.19
CA THR A 164 -6.65 -11.66 7.14
C THR A 164 -7.51 -10.93 6.13
N VAL A 165 -8.57 -11.57 5.67
CA VAL A 165 -9.54 -11.00 4.75
C VAL A 165 -10.92 -11.14 5.36
N LEU A 166 -11.72 -10.08 5.26
CA LEU A 166 -13.14 -10.09 5.64
C LEU A 166 -13.98 -9.95 4.37
N ASP A 167 -15.12 -10.58 4.36
CA ASP A 167 -16.15 -10.41 3.32
C ASP A 167 -16.79 -9.01 3.33
N ARG A 168 -16.75 -8.33 4.48
CA ARG A 168 -17.28 -6.98 4.72
C ARG A 168 -16.59 -6.34 5.92
N PRO A 169 -16.68 -5.01 6.10
CA PRO A 169 -16.22 -4.35 7.32
C PRO A 169 -16.81 -5.00 8.58
N GLY A 170 -16.00 -5.19 9.60
CA GLY A 170 -16.36 -5.89 10.82
C GLY A 170 -15.16 -6.21 11.68
N ASP A 171 -15.35 -7.11 12.63
CA ASP A 171 -14.31 -7.53 13.57
C ASP A 171 -13.25 -8.38 12.88
N TYR A 172 -12.00 -8.17 13.25
CA TYR A 172 -10.86 -8.92 12.74
C TYR A 172 -9.91 -9.39 13.85
N VAL A 173 -9.17 -10.44 13.54
CA VAL A 173 -8.09 -10.95 14.36
C VAL A 173 -6.87 -11.24 13.48
N LEU A 174 -5.72 -10.71 13.87
CA LEU A 174 -4.42 -11.11 13.37
C LEU A 174 -3.76 -11.99 14.42
N GLU A 175 -3.65 -13.27 14.13
CA GLU A 175 -3.09 -14.26 15.06
C GLU A 175 -1.59 -14.34 14.94
N ASP A 176 -0.95 -14.83 15.99
CA ASP A 176 0.48 -15.15 16.03
C ASP A 176 1.36 -13.97 15.57
N VAL A 177 1.05 -12.77 16.11
CA VAL A 177 1.77 -11.55 15.77
C VAL A 177 3.13 -11.53 16.45
N PRO A 178 4.25 -11.35 15.72
CA PRO A 178 5.57 -11.30 16.31
C PRO A 178 5.82 -9.98 17.05
N GLU A 179 6.74 -10.00 17.99
CA GLU A 179 7.22 -8.79 18.64
C GLU A 179 7.79 -7.80 17.66
N GLY A 180 7.66 -6.51 17.94
CA GLY A 180 8.11 -5.43 17.08
C GLY A 180 7.16 -4.25 17.04
N THR A 181 7.44 -3.31 16.12
CA THR A 181 6.59 -2.17 15.87
C THR A 181 5.96 -2.30 14.49
N TRP A 182 4.64 -2.21 14.45
CA TRP A 182 3.83 -2.58 13.29
C TRP A 182 2.79 -1.52 12.94
N TYR A 183 2.39 -1.53 11.68
CA TYR A 183 1.21 -0.82 11.17
C TYR A 183 0.19 -1.84 10.69
N VAL A 184 -1.06 -1.68 11.10
CA VAL A 184 -2.19 -2.40 10.49
C VAL A 184 -2.69 -1.56 9.34
N LEU A 185 -2.58 -2.06 8.13
CA LEU A 185 -3.02 -1.38 6.93
C LEU A 185 -4.16 -2.16 6.30
N THR A 186 -5.19 -1.44 5.86
CA THR A 186 -6.37 -2.04 5.25
C THR A 186 -6.67 -1.42 3.91
N GLN A 187 -7.23 -2.24 3.03
CA GLN A 187 -7.81 -1.81 1.77
C GLN A 187 -9.13 -2.54 1.56
N SER A 188 -10.12 -1.82 1.08
CA SER A 188 -11.41 -2.40 0.66
C SER A 188 -11.69 -2.03 -0.79
N VAL A 189 -12.21 -2.99 -1.54
CA VAL A 189 -12.67 -2.81 -2.92
C VAL A 189 -14.16 -3.09 -2.94
N PRO A 190 -15.01 -2.17 -3.44
CA PRO A 190 -16.45 -2.37 -3.51
C PRO A 190 -16.83 -3.63 -4.30
N TYR A 191 -17.93 -4.28 -3.91
CA TYR A 191 -18.47 -5.43 -4.64
C TYR A 191 -18.82 -5.06 -6.08
N GLY A 192 -18.53 -5.95 -7.02
CA GLY A 192 -18.78 -5.74 -8.45
C GLY A 192 -17.76 -4.87 -9.18
N MET A 193 -16.84 -4.23 -8.45
CA MET A 193 -15.71 -3.46 -9.02
C MET A 193 -14.44 -4.28 -9.14
N GLU A 194 -14.59 -5.50 -9.02
CA GLU A 194 -13.54 -6.48 -8.85
C GLU A 194 -12.72 -6.69 -10.12
N GLU A 195 -13.28 -6.54 -11.29
CA GLU A 195 -12.61 -6.68 -12.59
C GLU A 195 -12.15 -5.33 -13.17
N ALA A 196 -12.54 -4.22 -12.53
CA ALA A 196 -12.06 -2.93 -12.97
C ALA A 196 -10.55 -2.85 -12.67
N ASP A 197 -9.77 -2.85 -13.71
CA ASP A 197 -8.35 -2.49 -13.70
C ASP A 197 -8.21 -1.14 -12.97
N GLY A 198 -8.05 -1.08 -11.69
CA GLY A 198 -7.91 0.03 -10.74
C GLY A 198 -7.59 1.46 -11.24
N ILE A 199 -8.08 1.86 -12.39
CA ILE A 199 -7.69 3.01 -13.20
C ILE A 199 -8.86 3.97 -13.46
N GLY A 200 -10.08 3.64 -13.01
CA GLY A 200 -11.19 4.60 -13.06
C GLY A 200 -11.16 5.53 -11.86
N GLU A 201 -11.20 6.85 -12.08
CA GLU A 201 -11.31 7.85 -11.00
C GLU A 201 -12.51 7.60 -10.07
N ASP A 202 -13.55 6.91 -10.55
CA ASP A 202 -14.77 6.59 -9.81
C ASP A 202 -14.68 5.31 -8.93
N THR A 203 -13.55 4.60 -8.95
CA THR A 203 -13.36 3.30 -8.26
C THR A 203 -12.18 3.26 -7.32
N ALA A 204 -11.77 4.41 -6.78
CA ALA A 204 -10.68 4.47 -5.83
C ALA A 204 -10.97 3.56 -4.62
N PRO A 205 -10.04 2.67 -4.24
CA PRO A 205 -10.23 1.80 -3.09
C PRO A 205 -10.37 2.62 -1.83
N SER A 206 -11.16 2.13 -0.89
CA SER A 206 -11.17 2.65 0.46
C SER A 206 -9.99 2.08 1.24
N ILE A 207 -9.30 2.94 1.98
CA ILE A 207 -8.14 2.55 2.79
C ILE A 207 -8.34 2.93 4.25
N GLY A 208 -7.62 2.24 5.11
CA GLY A 208 -7.56 2.56 6.53
C GLY A 208 -6.24 2.11 7.14
N SER A 209 -5.89 2.69 8.27
CA SER A 209 -4.66 2.32 8.97
C SER A 209 -4.79 2.51 10.48
N TYR A 210 -4.05 1.71 11.23
CA TYR A 210 -3.87 1.86 12.66
C TYR A 210 -2.41 1.63 13.03
N GLY A 211 -1.82 2.46 13.86
CA GLY A 211 -0.44 2.32 14.29
C GLY A 211 0.35 3.63 14.29
N PRO A 212 1.64 3.57 14.66
CA PRO A 212 2.39 2.34 14.97
C PRO A 212 1.92 1.65 16.26
N VAL A 213 1.89 0.31 16.27
CA VAL A 213 1.62 -0.53 17.43
C VAL A 213 2.90 -1.25 17.81
N THR A 214 3.38 -1.03 19.03
CA THR A 214 4.53 -1.78 19.55
C THR A 214 4.05 -2.98 20.35
N ILE A 215 4.52 -4.15 19.99
CA ILE A 215 4.16 -5.44 20.59
C ILE A 215 5.41 -6.02 21.25
N SER A 216 5.29 -6.34 22.53
CA SER A 216 6.29 -7.05 23.33
C SER A 216 5.59 -8.08 24.22
N ALA A 217 6.35 -9.02 24.81
CA ALA A 217 5.83 -10.11 25.60
C ALA A 217 4.82 -9.70 26.71
N ASP A 218 4.99 -8.49 27.26
CA ASP A 218 4.17 -7.98 28.37
C ASP A 218 3.14 -6.92 27.92
N THR A 219 2.97 -6.70 26.63
CA THR A 219 2.08 -5.65 26.11
C THR A 219 0.62 -6.07 26.24
N LEU A 220 -0.17 -5.31 27.00
CA LEU A 220 -1.62 -5.38 26.94
C LEU A 220 -2.10 -4.67 25.67
N LEU A 221 -2.44 -5.45 24.66
CA LEU A 221 -2.92 -4.91 23.39
C LEU A 221 -4.31 -4.33 23.56
N LYS A 222 -4.46 -3.06 23.19
CA LYS A 222 -5.77 -2.43 23.02
C LYS A 222 -6.35 -2.83 21.65
N PRO A 223 -7.68 -2.86 21.52
CA PRO A 223 -8.30 -2.99 20.21
C PRO A 223 -7.74 -1.97 19.22
N ALA A 224 -7.54 -2.38 17.99
CA ALA A 224 -7.03 -1.56 16.89
C ALA A 224 -8.19 -1.21 15.92
N PRO A 225 -9.07 -0.23 16.24
CA PRO A 225 -10.16 0.16 15.37
C PRO A 225 -9.62 0.89 14.15
N ILE A 226 -10.20 0.61 12.99
CA ILE A 226 -9.79 1.19 11.71
C ILE A 226 -11.03 1.76 11.02
N GLN A 227 -10.98 3.04 10.67
CA GLN A 227 -11.99 3.68 9.83
C GLN A 227 -11.54 3.62 8.38
N LEU A 228 -12.33 2.99 7.52
CA LEU A 228 -12.14 3.07 6.08
C LEU A 228 -12.56 4.45 5.57
N ARG A 229 -11.82 4.97 4.62
CA ARG A 229 -12.10 6.22 3.92
C ARG A 229 -11.59 6.14 2.47
N ALA A 230 -12.12 6.95 1.60
CA ALA A 230 -11.61 7.10 0.26
C ALA A 230 -10.11 7.48 0.27
N MET A 231 -9.35 6.93 -0.67
CA MET A 231 -7.93 7.25 -0.86
C MET A 231 -7.79 8.69 -1.33
N ARG A 232 -6.83 9.43 -0.78
CA ARG A 232 -6.53 10.83 -1.13
C ARG A 232 -5.20 10.91 -1.87
N ALA A 233 -4.96 12.00 -2.58
CA ALA A 233 -3.69 12.26 -3.27
C ALA A 233 -2.45 12.22 -2.34
N LEU A 234 -2.65 12.51 -1.06
CA LEU A 234 -1.59 12.47 -0.03
C LEU A 234 -1.27 11.07 0.49
N ASP A 235 -2.10 10.09 0.18
CA ASP A 235 -1.89 8.72 0.62
C ASP A 235 -0.91 8.01 -0.32
N PRO A 236 0.08 7.27 0.21
CA PRO A 236 0.97 6.51 -0.64
C PRO A 236 0.20 5.39 -1.36
N PRO A 237 0.56 5.06 -2.61
CA PRO A 237 -0.13 4.04 -3.37
C PRO A 237 0.01 2.65 -2.74
N VAL A 238 -1.03 1.83 -2.91
CA VAL A 238 -1.01 0.42 -2.51
C VAL A 238 -0.27 -0.38 -3.57
N LEU A 239 0.90 -0.91 -3.21
CA LEU A 239 1.77 -1.62 -4.14
C LEU A 239 1.54 -3.12 -4.17
N LEU A 240 1.12 -3.70 -3.05
CA LEU A 240 0.89 -5.13 -2.96
C LEU A 240 -0.11 -5.60 -4.03
N ALA A 241 0.19 -6.71 -4.68
CA ALA A 241 -0.75 -7.37 -5.58
C ALA A 241 -1.84 -8.05 -4.74
N LEU A 242 -3.03 -7.44 -4.67
CA LEU A 242 -4.09 -7.83 -3.71
C LEU A 242 -5.25 -8.60 -4.35
N LEU A 243 -5.24 -8.84 -5.65
CA LEU A 243 -6.42 -9.31 -6.38
C LEU A 243 -6.90 -10.71 -6.04
N ASP A 244 -6.07 -11.51 -5.38
CA ASP A 244 -6.45 -12.88 -4.95
C ASP A 244 -7.29 -12.97 -3.69
N MET A 245 -7.50 -11.86 -3.05
CA MET A 245 -8.40 -11.79 -1.91
C MET A 245 -9.81 -12.28 -2.25
N ARG A 246 -10.19 -12.21 -3.54
CA ARG A 246 -11.47 -12.69 -4.04
C ARG A 246 -11.58 -14.17 -4.13
N MET A 247 -10.59 -14.81 -4.73
CA MET A 247 -10.65 -16.27 -4.95
C MET A 247 -10.65 -17.00 -3.61
N THR A 248 -9.86 -16.52 -2.64
CA THR A 248 -9.83 -17.12 -1.29
C THR A 248 -11.10 -16.78 -0.50
N ALA A 249 -11.63 -15.55 -0.59
CA ALA A 249 -12.87 -15.17 0.08
C ALA A 249 -14.10 -15.82 -0.60
N LEU A 250 -14.15 -15.88 -1.93
CA LEU A 250 -15.21 -16.57 -2.66
C LEU A 250 -15.17 -18.08 -2.44
N ALA A 251 -13.99 -18.70 -2.34
CA ALA A 251 -13.86 -20.10 -1.98
C ALA A 251 -14.28 -20.39 -0.53
N ALA A 252 -14.10 -19.45 0.40
CA ALA A 252 -14.54 -19.58 1.78
C ALA A 252 -16.04 -19.34 1.98
N VAL A 253 -16.69 -18.61 1.06
CA VAL A 253 -18.16 -18.36 1.08
C VAL A 253 -18.92 -19.47 0.33
N ALA A 254 -18.24 -20.27 -0.51
CA ALA A 254 -18.84 -21.38 -1.28
C ALA A 254 -18.85 -22.71 -0.52
N VAL A 255 -18.45 -22.75 0.76
CA VAL A 255 -18.55 -23.87 1.70
C VAL A 255 -19.56 -23.53 2.79
#